data_7b741dc016dac6060df097c586bafadf
#
_entry.id   7b741dc016dac6060df097c586bafadf
#
_cell.length_a   1.000
_cell.length_b   1.000
_cell.length_c   1.000
_cell.angle_alpha   90.00
_cell.angle_beta   90.00
_cell.angle_gamma   90.00
#
_symmetry.space_group_name_H-M   'P 1'
#
loop_
_entity.id
_entity.type
_entity.pdbx_description
1 polymer ?
#
loop_
_entity_poly.entity_id
_entity_poly.type
_entity_poly.pdbx_seq_one_letter_code
_entity_poly.pdbx_strand_id
1 'polypeptide(L)'
;MQKAQLRCMDATLTNLQVWPAWQKLNRIVISVVHEDFATGVRADDFCQTLSKCLGRDCEIAKELWPLTELRTPKLRAVAAAEAAAADLVIISVHHGETLPGEIKSWIDLWLKQKGTRPKVLLALFDPLYLGTSSSIQAFLQGVARKRNMEFLARSEEKPED
;
A
#
# COMPACT_ATOMS: atom_id res chain seq x y z
N MET A 1 -4.63 5.96 25.49
CA MET A 1 -3.69 6.67 24.75
C MET A 1 -2.39 5.96 24.66
N GLN A 2 -1.65 5.95 25.71
CA GLN A 2 -0.40 5.23 25.71
C GLN A 2 -0.60 3.76 25.45
N LYS A 3 -1.70 3.21 25.93
CA LYS A 3 -1.98 1.82 25.71
C LYS A 3 -2.12 1.47 24.24
N ALA A 4 -2.71 2.36 23.47
CA ALA A 4 -2.87 2.10 22.04
C ALA A 4 -1.51 1.99 21.37
N GLN A 5 -0.59 2.86 21.72
CA GLN A 5 0.74 2.81 21.15
C GLN A 5 1.49 1.55 21.57
N LEU A 6 1.34 1.17 22.81
CA LEU A 6 2.01 -0.01 23.30
C LEU A 6 1.51 -1.28 22.65
N ARG A 7 0.28 -1.26 22.12
CA ARG A 7 -0.29 -2.43 21.49
C ARG A 7 0.10 -2.61 20.04
N CYS A 8 0.72 -1.60 19.44
CA CYS A 8 1.16 -1.76 18.07
C CYS A 8 2.46 -2.52 18.08
N MET A 9 2.37 -3.79 17.70
CA MET A 9 3.52 -4.66 17.71
C MET A 9 4.25 -4.69 16.37
N ASP A 10 3.78 -3.92 15.41
CA ASP A 10 4.35 -3.94 14.07
C ASP A 10 5.50 -2.95 14.00
N ALA A 11 6.71 -3.44 14.26
CA ALA A 11 7.90 -2.61 14.26
C ALA A 11 8.16 -1.99 12.88
N THR A 12 7.72 -2.67 11.82
CA THR A 12 7.91 -2.13 10.48
C THR A 12 7.14 -0.83 10.32
N LEU A 13 5.92 -0.79 10.82
CA LEU A 13 5.11 0.42 10.75
C LEU A 13 5.64 1.52 11.65
N THR A 14 5.99 1.17 12.88
CA THR A 14 6.42 2.20 13.82
C THR A 14 7.78 2.76 13.49
N ASN A 15 8.55 2.09 12.64
CA ASN A 15 9.84 2.59 12.22
C ASN A 15 9.78 3.46 10.97
N LEU A 16 8.60 3.60 10.34
CA LEU A 16 8.47 4.51 9.22
C LEU A 16 8.73 5.93 9.66
N GLN A 17 9.43 6.69 8.82
CA GLN A 17 9.71 8.08 9.15
C GLN A 17 8.43 8.90 9.28
N VAL A 18 7.39 8.50 8.55
CA VAL A 18 6.13 9.21 8.58
C VAL A 18 5.29 8.86 9.80
N TRP A 19 5.67 7.80 10.53
CA TRP A 19 4.83 7.28 11.60
C TRP A 19 4.42 8.32 12.65
N PRO A 20 5.34 9.16 13.15
CA PRO A 20 4.91 10.16 14.13
C PRO A 20 3.87 11.13 13.58
N ALA A 21 3.98 11.50 12.30
CA ALA A 21 2.99 12.38 11.69
C ALA A 21 1.65 11.67 11.55
N TRP A 22 1.67 10.39 11.17
CA TRP A 22 0.44 9.63 11.03
C TRP A 22 -0.29 9.47 12.35
N GLN A 23 0.43 9.37 13.45
CA GLN A 23 -0.20 9.23 14.76
C GLN A 23 -1.00 10.47 15.15
N LYS A 24 -0.74 11.58 14.50
CA LYS A 24 -1.46 12.82 14.77
C LYS A 24 -2.65 13.03 13.84
N LEU A 25 -2.82 12.18 12.85
CA LEU A 25 -3.92 12.31 11.91
C LEU A 25 -5.20 11.77 12.53
N ASN A 26 -6.31 12.44 12.22
CA ASN A 26 -7.61 11.90 12.58
C ASN A 26 -8.24 11.14 11.41
N ARG A 27 -7.56 11.09 10.28
CA ARG A 27 -8.02 10.34 9.13
C ARG A 27 -6.84 10.03 8.23
N ILE A 28 -6.76 8.80 7.74
CA ILE A 28 -5.75 8.41 6.77
C ILE A 28 -6.46 7.82 5.56
N VAL A 29 -6.02 8.21 4.38
CA VAL A 29 -6.60 7.77 3.12
C VAL A 29 -5.65 6.76 2.48
N ILE A 30 -6.19 5.59 2.13
CA ILE A 30 -5.40 4.51 1.58
C ILE A 30 -5.97 4.10 0.24
N SER A 31 -5.11 4.04 -0.78
CA SER A 31 -5.47 3.55 -2.09
C SER A 31 -4.78 2.22 -2.31
N VAL A 32 -5.56 1.21 -2.72
CA VAL A 32 -5.06 -0.15 -2.90
C VAL A 32 -5.34 -0.62 -4.32
N VAL A 33 -4.33 -1.20 -4.97
CA VAL A 33 -4.56 -1.97 -6.19
C VAL A 33 -4.15 -3.41 -5.91
N HIS A 34 -4.92 -4.36 -6.40
CA HIS A 34 -4.66 -5.77 -6.11
C HIS A 34 -5.05 -6.65 -7.29
N GLU A 35 -4.45 -7.83 -7.34
CA GLU A 35 -4.61 -8.72 -8.47
C GLU A 35 -5.94 -9.45 -8.50
N ASP A 36 -6.38 -9.94 -7.34
CA ASP A 36 -7.56 -10.77 -7.27
C ASP A 36 -8.14 -10.68 -5.87
N PHE A 37 -9.12 -11.53 -5.60
CA PHE A 37 -9.78 -11.49 -4.30
C PHE A 37 -8.80 -11.76 -3.15
N ALA A 38 -7.93 -12.74 -3.31
CA ALA A 38 -7.01 -13.10 -2.23
C ALA A 38 -6.05 -11.98 -1.90
N THR A 39 -5.50 -11.32 -2.92
CA THR A 39 -4.60 -10.19 -2.68
C THR A 39 -5.35 -9.00 -2.11
N GLY A 40 -6.63 -8.85 -2.46
CA GLY A 40 -7.46 -7.82 -1.87
C GLY A 40 -7.70 -8.05 -0.39
N VAL A 41 -7.98 -9.31 -0.01
CA VAL A 41 -8.17 -9.64 1.40
C VAL A 41 -6.90 -9.36 2.19
N ARG A 42 -5.75 -9.70 1.62
CA ARG A 42 -4.47 -9.45 2.28
C ARG A 42 -4.27 -7.96 2.55
N ALA A 43 -4.60 -7.14 1.56
CA ALA A 43 -4.47 -5.70 1.72
C ALA A 43 -5.43 -5.18 2.78
N ASP A 44 -6.65 -5.71 2.79
CA ASP A 44 -7.63 -5.28 3.78
C ASP A 44 -7.19 -5.67 5.19
N ASP A 45 -6.62 -6.86 5.33
CA ASP A 45 -6.10 -7.29 6.62
C ASP A 45 -4.99 -6.36 7.10
N PHE A 46 -4.14 -5.92 6.19
CA PHE A 46 -3.11 -4.96 6.56
C PHE A 46 -3.73 -3.65 7.03
N CYS A 47 -4.76 -3.19 6.34
CA CYS A 47 -5.43 -1.95 6.73
C CYS A 47 -6.04 -2.06 8.12
N GLN A 48 -6.56 -3.24 8.46
CA GLN A 48 -7.09 -3.45 9.80
C GLN A 48 -6.00 -3.41 10.85
N THR A 49 -4.84 -3.99 10.55
CA THR A 49 -3.69 -3.92 11.45
C THR A 49 -3.28 -2.47 11.66
N LEU A 50 -3.19 -1.72 10.56
CA LEU A 50 -2.83 -0.31 10.64
C LEU A 50 -3.83 0.47 11.49
N SER A 51 -5.10 0.18 11.31
CA SER A 51 -6.15 0.85 12.09
C SER A 51 -5.96 0.60 13.58
N LYS A 52 -5.64 -0.63 13.95
CA LYS A 52 -5.42 -0.95 15.35
C LYS A 52 -4.21 -0.21 15.89
N CYS A 53 -3.17 -0.08 15.08
CA CYS A 53 -1.97 0.62 15.51
C CYS A 53 -2.20 2.12 15.66
N LEU A 54 -3.05 2.70 14.82
CA LEU A 54 -3.33 4.12 14.88
C LEU A 54 -4.35 4.50 15.95
N GLY A 55 -5.20 3.55 16.33
CA GLY A 55 -6.15 3.79 17.40
C GLY A 55 -7.49 4.31 16.91
N ARG A 56 -8.40 4.50 17.85
CA ARG A 56 -9.78 4.84 17.54
C ARG A 56 -9.95 6.23 16.94
N ASP A 57 -9.03 7.12 17.27
CA ASP A 57 -9.21 8.51 16.88
C ASP A 57 -8.83 8.74 15.42
N CYS A 58 -8.32 7.72 14.75
CA CYS A 58 -7.94 7.85 13.35
C CYS A 58 -8.86 7.00 12.49
N GLU A 59 -9.56 7.66 11.58
CA GLU A 59 -10.44 6.99 10.63
C GLU A 59 -9.63 6.48 9.46
N ILE A 60 -9.90 5.25 9.01
CA ILE A 60 -9.27 4.70 7.82
C ILE A 60 -10.25 4.81 6.67
N ALA A 61 -9.89 5.56 5.64
CA ALA A 61 -10.67 5.66 4.41
C ALA A 61 -9.90 4.94 3.32
N LYS A 62 -10.42 3.83 2.83
CA LYS A 62 -9.70 3.03 1.86
C LYS A 62 -10.54 2.75 0.64
N GLU A 63 -9.88 2.68 -0.52
CA GLU A 63 -10.48 2.30 -1.78
C GLU A 63 -9.66 1.17 -2.36
N LEU A 64 -10.32 0.09 -2.71
CA LEU A 64 -9.66 -1.07 -3.28
C LEU A 64 -10.02 -1.19 -4.76
N TRP A 65 -9.00 -1.31 -5.59
CA TRP A 65 -9.14 -1.39 -7.04
C TRP A 65 -8.64 -2.74 -7.53
N PRO A 66 -9.53 -3.65 -7.92
CA PRO A 66 -9.07 -4.93 -8.47
C PRO A 66 -8.51 -4.73 -9.87
N LEU A 67 -7.58 -5.60 -10.23
CA LEU A 67 -6.93 -5.56 -11.52
C LEU A 67 -7.93 -5.49 -12.67
N THR A 68 -9.03 -6.20 -12.54
CA THR A 68 -10.04 -6.22 -13.60
C THR A 68 -10.61 -4.84 -13.90
N GLU A 69 -10.73 -4.00 -12.88
CA GLU A 69 -11.23 -2.65 -13.10
C GLU A 69 -10.17 -1.73 -13.69
N LEU A 70 -8.91 -2.03 -13.45
CA LEU A 70 -7.84 -1.22 -14.02
C LEU A 70 -7.68 -1.45 -15.53
N ARG A 71 -8.35 -2.46 -16.07
CA ARG A 71 -8.34 -2.67 -17.51
C ARG A 71 -9.12 -1.61 -18.27
N THR A 72 -10.07 -0.99 -17.61
CA THR A 72 -10.85 0.07 -18.20
C THR A 72 -10.09 1.39 -18.06
N PRO A 73 -9.72 2.03 -19.18
CA PRO A 73 -8.89 3.25 -19.08
C PRO A 73 -9.49 4.33 -18.21
N LYS A 74 -10.81 4.48 -18.24
CA LYS A 74 -11.48 5.51 -17.44
C LYS A 74 -11.35 5.21 -15.95
N LEU A 75 -11.54 3.95 -15.56
CA LEU A 75 -11.42 3.57 -14.16
C LEU A 75 -9.97 3.62 -13.70
N ARG A 76 -9.06 3.26 -14.60
CA ARG A 76 -7.64 3.35 -14.29
C ARG A 76 -7.23 4.78 -13.99
N ALA A 77 -7.78 5.73 -14.75
CA ALA A 77 -7.46 7.14 -14.51
C ALA A 77 -8.01 7.61 -13.18
N VAL A 78 -9.23 7.17 -12.81
CA VAL A 78 -9.80 7.51 -11.52
C VAL A 78 -8.94 6.93 -10.38
N ALA A 79 -8.52 5.68 -10.53
CA ALA A 79 -7.70 5.04 -9.52
C ALA A 79 -6.35 5.74 -9.37
N ALA A 80 -5.78 6.23 -10.47
CA ALA A 80 -4.51 6.96 -10.42
C ALA A 80 -4.66 8.28 -9.70
N ALA A 81 -5.76 8.99 -9.94
CA ALA A 81 -6.01 10.25 -9.25
C ALA A 81 -6.22 10.03 -7.75
N GLU A 82 -6.89 8.94 -7.39
CA GLU A 82 -7.08 8.61 -5.98
C GLU A 82 -5.77 8.27 -5.30
N ALA A 83 -4.89 7.56 -6.01
CA ALA A 83 -3.58 7.25 -5.46
C ALA A 83 -2.80 8.53 -5.16
N ALA A 84 -2.87 9.49 -6.06
CA ALA A 84 -2.16 10.74 -5.87
C ALA A 84 -2.67 11.53 -4.66
N ALA A 85 -3.92 11.31 -4.29
CA ALA A 85 -4.54 12.01 -3.15
C ALA A 85 -4.47 11.22 -1.85
N ALA A 86 -3.96 10.00 -1.88
CA ALA A 86 -3.93 9.15 -0.70
C ALA A 86 -2.73 9.47 0.18
N ASP A 87 -2.77 8.98 1.40
CA ASP A 87 -1.62 9.06 2.31
C ASP A 87 -0.73 7.84 2.16
N LEU A 88 -1.33 6.71 1.84
CA LEU A 88 -0.63 5.43 1.70
C LEU A 88 -1.14 4.75 0.44
N VAL A 89 -0.21 4.26 -0.38
CA VAL A 89 -0.57 3.48 -1.57
C VAL A 89 -0.08 2.06 -1.35
N ILE A 90 -0.97 1.11 -1.57
CA ILE A 90 -0.67 -0.31 -1.40
C ILE A 90 -0.84 -1.03 -2.74
N ILE A 91 0.16 -1.81 -3.10
CA ILE A 91 0.10 -2.69 -4.25
C ILE A 91 0.20 -4.11 -3.72
N SER A 92 -0.88 -4.88 -3.89
CA SER A 92 -0.95 -6.24 -3.36
C SER A 92 -1.03 -7.22 -4.53
N VAL A 93 0.02 -8.00 -4.69
CA VAL A 93 0.13 -8.93 -5.80
C VAL A 93 0.64 -10.27 -5.28
N HIS A 94 0.56 -11.30 -6.10
CA HIS A 94 1.04 -12.61 -5.67
C HIS A 94 2.56 -12.66 -5.70
N HIS A 95 3.12 -12.95 -6.83
CA HIS A 95 4.56 -12.99 -6.99
C HIS A 95 4.85 -13.00 -8.49
N GLY A 96 6.12 -12.98 -8.82
CA GLY A 96 6.50 -13.02 -10.21
C GLY A 96 7.60 -12.03 -10.47
N GLU A 97 8.07 -12.01 -11.69
CA GLU A 97 9.19 -11.17 -12.07
C GLU A 97 8.76 -9.80 -12.54
N THR A 98 7.52 -9.67 -12.98
CA THR A 98 7.03 -8.40 -13.47
C THR A 98 5.61 -8.16 -12.95
N LEU A 99 5.27 -6.90 -12.82
CA LEU A 99 3.92 -6.52 -12.47
C LEU A 99 2.99 -6.70 -13.67
N PRO A 100 1.72 -6.98 -13.41
CA PRO A 100 0.73 -6.94 -14.50
C PRO A 100 0.76 -5.61 -15.22
N GLY A 101 0.54 -5.67 -16.55
CA GLY A 101 0.58 -4.47 -17.36
C GLY A 101 -0.41 -3.40 -16.92
N GLU A 102 -1.58 -3.83 -16.45
CA GLU A 102 -2.60 -2.89 -15.97
C GLU A 102 -2.10 -2.08 -14.79
N ILE A 103 -1.35 -2.73 -13.90
CA ILE A 103 -0.80 -2.02 -12.74
C ILE A 103 0.31 -1.08 -13.17
N LYS A 104 1.14 -1.49 -14.13
CA LYS A 104 2.17 -0.60 -14.64
C LYS A 104 1.57 0.63 -15.29
N SER A 105 0.50 0.45 -16.06
CA SER A 105 -0.17 1.59 -16.69
C SER A 105 -0.76 2.53 -15.67
N TRP A 106 -1.33 1.95 -14.60
CA TRP A 106 -1.87 2.76 -13.51
C TRP A 106 -0.75 3.55 -12.82
N ILE A 107 0.41 2.93 -12.61
CA ILE A 107 1.54 3.63 -12.00
C ILE A 107 1.95 4.81 -12.88
N ASP A 108 2.02 4.60 -14.20
CA ASP A 108 2.41 5.67 -15.11
C ASP A 108 1.45 6.85 -15.00
N LEU A 109 0.16 6.58 -14.94
CA LEU A 109 -0.83 7.64 -14.79
C LEU A 109 -0.72 8.33 -13.44
N TRP A 110 -0.49 7.54 -12.39
CA TRP A 110 -0.33 8.10 -11.06
C TRP A 110 0.87 9.04 -11.00
N LEU A 111 1.99 8.62 -11.57
CA LEU A 111 3.20 9.44 -11.54
C LEU A 111 3.08 10.73 -12.34
N LYS A 112 2.12 10.79 -13.25
CA LYS A 112 1.88 12.01 -14.01
C LYS A 112 1.00 13.01 -13.29
N GLN A 113 0.37 12.59 -12.20
CA GLN A 113 -0.46 13.50 -11.42
C GLN A 113 0.40 14.55 -10.74
N LYS A 114 -0.10 15.77 -10.71
CA LYS A 114 0.60 16.84 -10.03
C LYS A 114 0.30 16.80 -8.54
N GLY A 115 1.29 17.14 -7.75
CA GLY A 115 1.09 17.27 -6.32
C GLY A 115 0.71 15.99 -5.63
N THR A 116 1.39 14.89 -5.97
CA THR A 116 1.10 13.63 -5.31
C THR A 116 1.38 13.75 -3.82
N ARG A 117 0.50 13.13 -3.05
CA ARG A 117 0.48 13.29 -1.61
C ARG A 117 1.07 12.12 -0.82
N PRO A 118 1.07 10.88 -1.35
CA PRO A 118 1.49 9.74 -0.55
C PRO A 118 2.91 9.86 -0.05
N LYS A 119 3.12 9.38 1.16
CA LYS A 119 4.44 9.35 1.77
C LYS A 119 5.01 7.94 1.85
N VAL A 120 4.19 6.92 1.65
CA VAL A 120 4.61 5.52 1.75
C VAL A 120 4.00 4.72 0.61
N LEU A 121 4.83 3.90 -0.01
CA LEU A 121 4.39 2.91 -0.98
C LEU A 121 4.66 1.54 -0.37
N LEU A 122 3.61 0.77 -0.19
CA LEU A 122 3.69 -0.56 0.40
C LEU A 122 3.38 -1.61 -0.64
N ALA A 123 4.25 -2.60 -0.76
CA ALA A 123 4.02 -3.73 -1.64
C ALA A 123 3.83 -4.98 -0.79
N LEU A 124 2.75 -5.71 -1.06
CA LEU A 124 2.45 -6.96 -0.37
C LEU A 124 2.58 -8.11 -1.35
N PHE A 125 3.26 -9.15 -0.91
CA PHE A 125 3.51 -10.33 -1.73
C PHE A 125 3.09 -11.59 -1.00
N ASP A 126 2.98 -12.69 -1.74
CA ASP A 126 2.68 -13.98 -1.13
C ASP A 126 3.81 -14.37 -0.18
N PRO A 127 3.47 -15.02 0.93
CA PRO A 127 4.48 -15.60 1.80
C PRO A 127 5.33 -16.58 1.00
N LEU A 128 6.59 -16.67 1.31
CA LEU A 128 7.54 -17.59 0.68
C LEU A 128 8.02 -17.17 -0.69
N TYR A 129 7.46 -16.10 -1.26
CA TYR A 129 7.84 -15.68 -2.61
C TYR A 129 8.51 -14.32 -2.64
N LEU A 130 8.96 -13.83 -1.51
CA LEU A 130 9.58 -12.51 -1.46
C LEU A 130 10.83 -12.47 -2.33
N GLY A 131 11.62 -13.55 -2.33
CA GLY A 131 12.83 -13.60 -3.14
C GLY A 131 12.56 -13.54 -4.63
N THR A 132 11.46 -14.14 -5.09
CA THR A 132 11.13 -14.13 -6.51
C THR A 132 10.50 -12.83 -6.95
N SER A 133 10.21 -11.95 -6.00
CA SER A 133 9.62 -10.66 -6.29
C SER A 133 10.65 -9.54 -6.33
N SER A 134 11.94 -9.88 -6.35
CA SER A 134 12.98 -8.86 -6.24
C SER A 134 12.95 -7.85 -7.38
N SER A 135 12.61 -8.30 -8.60
CA SER A 135 12.53 -7.37 -9.73
C SER A 135 11.41 -6.37 -9.54
N ILE A 136 10.27 -6.84 -9.04
CA ILE A 136 9.15 -5.96 -8.76
C ILE A 136 9.50 -5.00 -7.64
N GLN A 137 10.17 -5.49 -6.61
CA GLN A 137 10.58 -4.63 -5.50
C GLN A 137 11.51 -3.53 -5.97
N ALA A 138 12.48 -3.87 -6.82
CA ALA A 138 13.42 -2.87 -7.33
C ALA A 138 12.69 -1.82 -8.16
N PHE A 139 11.74 -2.26 -8.98
CA PHE A 139 10.96 -1.33 -9.79
C PHE A 139 10.15 -0.38 -8.91
N LEU A 140 9.45 -0.93 -7.92
CA LEU A 140 8.61 -0.12 -7.04
C LEU A 140 9.43 0.78 -6.15
N GLN A 141 10.61 0.33 -5.73
CA GLN A 141 11.48 1.19 -4.95
C GLN A 141 11.91 2.40 -5.78
N GLY A 142 12.13 2.18 -7.09
CA GLY A 142 12.42 3.29 -7.99
C GLY A 142 11.25 4.26 -8.11
N VAL A 143 10.03 3.73 -8.15
CA VAL A 143 8.83 4.56 -8.20
C VAL A 143 8.74 5.43 -6.93
N ALA A 144 8.95 4.81 -5.78
CA ALA A 144 8.88 5.54 -4.51
C ALA A 144 9.94 6.63 -4.46
N ARG A 145 11.12 6.33 -4.96
CA ARG A 145 12.22 7.30 -4.94
C ARG A 145 11.89 8.53 -5.77
N LYS A 146 11.19 8.34 -6.88
CA LYS A 146 10.83 9.47 -7.75
C LYS A 146 9.91 10.46 -7.06
N ARG A 147 9.17 10.02 -6.05
CA ARG A 147 8.19 10.87 -5.37
C ARG A 147 8.52 11.07 -3.91
N ASN A 148 9.73 10.74 -3.51
CA ASN A 148 10.18 10.92 -2.12
C ASN A 148 9.29 10.19 -1.13
N MET A 149 8.91 8.95 -1.49
CA MET A 149 8.12 8.10 -0.60
C MET A 149 9.01 7.06 0.01
N GLU A 150 8.69 6.66 1.23
CA GLU A 150 9.30 5.47 1.80
C GLU A 150 8.72 4.24 1.13
N PHE A 151 9.55 3.25 0.87
CA PHE A 151 9.12 2.01 0.27
C PHE A 151 9.19 0.89 1.29
N LEU A 152 8.14 0.09 1.34
CA LEU A 152 8.06 -1.03 2.26
C LEU A 152 7.52 -2.24 1.51
N ALA A 153 8.24 -3.35 1.57
CA ALA A 153 7.80 -4.60 0.96
C ALA A 153 7.57 -5.63 2.06
N ARG A 154 6.43 -6.33 2.00
CA ARG A 154 6.11 -7.34 2.99
C ARG A 154 5.64 -8.61 2.33
N SER A 155 6.06 -9.72 2.91
CA SER A 155 5.58 -11.04 2.55
C SER A 155 4.99 -11.61 3.81
N GLU A 156 3.70 -11.38 4.01
CA GLU A 156 3.06 -11.76 5.26
C GLU A 156 2.96 -13.25 5.36
N GLU A 157 3.45 -13.77 6.45
CA GLU A 157 3.23 -15.17 6.77
C GLU A 157 2.21 -15.25 7.86
N LYS A 158 1.29 -16.17 7.70
CA LYS A 158 0.37 -16.39 8.79
C LYS A 158 1.11 -16.99 9.95
N PRO A 159 0.89 -16.49 11.15
CA PRO A 159 1.52 -17.10 12.30
C PRO A 159 1.08 -18.54 12.40
N GLU A 160 2.00 -19.36 12.78
CA GLU A 160 1.66 -20.74 13.03
C GLU A 160 0.88 -20.81 14.29
N ASP A 161 -0.18 -21.53 14.28
CA ASP A 161 -0.96 -21.55 15.47
C ASP A 161 -0.65 -22.48 16.46
#